data_7ac923080bcc52516c9588642142d5bb
#
_entry.id   7ac923080bcc52516c9588642142d5bb
#
_cell.length_a   1.000
_cell.length_b   1.000
_cell.length_c   1.000
_cell.angle_alpha   90.00
_cell.angle_beta   90.00
_cell.angle_gamma   90.00
#
_symmetry.space_group_name_H-M   'P 1'
#
loop_
_entity.id
_entity.type
_entity.pdbx_description
1 polymer ?
#
loop_
_entity_poly.entity_id
_entity_poly.type
_entity_poly.pdbx_seq_one_letter_code
_entity_poly.pdbx_strand_id
1 'polypeptide(L)'
;MPEQGASWAVFMEDPLSLEQCAGRLERRGFRSFVVPGLKEAAEVMLGLVREFSPSSASYGDSMTLKAAGILDDLRSNPDIQFYDGFVPGMEREEKWEIRRRGMTADLFLTGVNAVSMEGTLHWVDMVGNRVAPVAFGPRHVILLAGSNKLVATPAEARERIRRIAPLNARRHEGFRTPCMHTGILSLIHI
;
A
#
# COMPACT_ATOMS: atom_id res chain seq x y z
N MET A 1 -6.48 35.76 19.87
CA MET A 1 -5.69 34.58 19.47
C MET A 1 -6.23 34.12 18.15
N PRO A 2 -5.57 34.34 16.99
CA PRO A 2 -6.08 33.87 15.70
C PRO A 2 -5.75 32.37 15.56
N GLU A 3 -6.78 31.61 15.22
CA GLU A 3 -6.69 30.23 14.77
C GLU A 3 -5.81 30.14 13.53
N GLN A 4 -4.69 29.48 13.64
CA GLN A 4 -3.88 29.13 12.48
C GLN A 4 -4.59 27.98 11.75
N GLY A 5 -5.38 28.34 10.73
CA GLY A 5 -5.93 27.40 9.79
C GLY A 5 -4.79 26.61 9.13
N ALA A 6 -4.79 25.31 9.34
CA ALA A 6 -3.93 24.39 8.60
C ALA A 6 -4.31 24.48 7.12
N SER A 7 -3.54 25.24 6.33
CA SER A 7 -3.67 25.25 4.90
C SER A 7 -3.24 23.88 4.38
N TRP A 8 -4.21 23.05 4.04
CA TRP A 8 -4.00 21.86 3.24
C TRP A 8 -3.67 22.33 1.82
N ALA A 9 -2.41 22.52 1.53
CA ALA A 9 -1.98 22.68 0.15
C ALA A 9 -2.28 21.34 -0.57
N VAL A 10 -3.38 21.31 -1.31
CA VAL A 10 -3.58 20.33 -2.36
C VAL A 10 -2.55 20.69 -3.42
N PHE A 11 -1.39 20.06 -3.36
CA PHE A 11 -0.49 20.08 -4.50
C PHE A 11 -1.20 19.32 -5.61
N MET A 12 -1.72 20.05 -6.58
CA MET A 12 -1.98 19.49 -7.91
C MET A 12 -0.59 19.17 -8.45
N GLU A 13 -0.19 17.91 -8.28
CA GLU A 13 1.10 17.43 -8.72
C GLU A 13 1.14 17.50 -10.24
N ASP A 14 2.21 18.07 -10.77
CA ASP A 14 2.48 18.14 -12.19
C ASP A 14 2.44 16.71 -12.77
N PRO A 15 1.58 16.41 -13.74
CA PRO A 15 1.55 15.11 -14.40
C PRO A 15 2.93 14.65 -14.90
N LEU A 16 3.79 15.58 -15.29
CA LEU A 16 5.17 15.30 -15.68
C LEU A 16 6.00 14.69 -14.52
N SER A 17 5.72 15.03 -13.27
CA SER A 17 6.41 14.45 -12.12
C SER A 17 6.07 12.98 -11.92
N LEU A 18 4.83 12.57 -12.15
CA LEU A 18 4.41 11.17 -12.08
C LEU A 18 5.04 10.34 -13.19
N GLU A 19 5.05 10.83 -14.41
CA GLU A 19 5.68 10.17 -15.56
C GLU A 19 7.20 10.02 -15.36
N GLN A 20 7.87 11.04 -14.85
CA GLN A 20 9.29 10.96 -14.53
C GLN A 20 9.56 9.92 -13.45
N CYS A 21 8.74 9.86 -12.40
CA CYS A 21 8.86 8.87 -11.35
C CYS A 21 8.64 7.45 -11.90
N ALA A 22 7.60 7.24 -12.72
CA ALA A 22 7.32 5.98 -13.39
C ALA A 22 8.52 5.52 -14.22
N GLY A 23 9.10 6.38 -15.06
CA GLY A 23 10.28 6.05 -15.86
C GLY A 23 11.53 5.72 -15.00
N ARG A 24 11.64 6.24 -13.78
CA ARG A 24 12.72 5.86 -12.84
C ARG A 24 12.47 4.50 -12.21
N LEU A 25 11.21 4.17 -11.90
CA LEU A 25 10.81 2.84 -11.42
C LEU A 25 11.03 1.78 -12.51
N GLU A 26 10.71 2.07 -13.76
CA GLU A 26 10.94 1.17 -14.90
C GLU A 26 12.42 0.84 -15.09
N ARG A 27 13.31 1.81 -14.96
CA ARG A 27 14.77 1.57 -14.98
C ARG A 27 15.25 0.68 -13.82
N ARG A 28 14.44 0.49 -12.79
CA ARG A 28 14.68 -0.43 -11.66
C ARG A 28 13.96 -1.77 -11.81
N GLY A 29 13.34 -2.03 -12.98
CA GLY A 29 12.69 -3.29 -13.28
C GLY A 29 11.21 -3.35 -12.90
N PHE A 30 10.59 -2.25 -12.48
CA PHE A 30 9.15 -2.19 -12.28
C PHE A 30 8.43 -1.95 -13.62
N ARG A 31 7.26 -2.55 -13.78
CA ARG A 31 6.32 -2.16 -14.83
C ARG A 31 5.38 -1.10 -14.25
N SER A 32 5.43 0.10 -14.78
CA SER A 32 4.75 1.26 -14.20
C SER A 32 3.61 1.77 -15.08
N PHE A 33 2.55 2.26 -14.46
CA PHE A 33 1.39 2.85 -15.11
C PHE A 33 1.03 4.13 -14.40
N VAL A 34 0.88 5.23 -15.14
CA VAL A 34 0.33 6.48 -14.64
C VAL A 34 -1.09 6.61 -15.17
N VAL A 35 -2.04 6.81 -14.27
CA VAL A 35 -3.47 6.85 -14.60
C VAL A 35 -4.13 8.02 -13.89
N PRO A 36 -5.19 8.62 -14.48
CA PRO A 36 -5.78 9.84 -13.93
C PRO A 36 -6.60 9.64 -12.65
N GLY A 37 -7.04 8.41 -12.37
CA GLY A 37 -7.90 8.15 -11.22
C GLY A 37 -7.99 6.69 -10.78
N LEU A 38 -8.81 6.49 -9.73
CA LEU A 38 -8.98 5.16 -9.13
C LEU A 38 -9.71 4.18 -10.06
N LYS A 39 -10.60 4.67 -10.92
CA LYS A 39 -11.33 3.83 -11.87
C LYS A 39 -10.38 3.24 -12.89
N GLU A 40 -9.57 4.05 -13.54
CA GLU A 40 -8.57 3.64 -14.52
C GLU A 40 -7.50 2.76 -13.86
N ALA A 41 -7.13 3.06 -12.60
CA ALA A 41 -6.24 2.20 -11.83
C ALA A 41 -6.84 0.80 -11.63
N ALA A 42 -8.11 0.68 -11.28
CA ALA A 42 -8.79 -0.60 -11.14
C ALA A 42 -8.83 -1.36 -12.49
N GLU A 43 -9.12 -0.68 -13.60
CA GLU A 43 -9.13 -1.27 -14.93
C GLU A 43 -7.77 -1.86 -15.32
N VAL A 44 -6.68 -1.11 -15.07
CA VAL A 44 -5.30 -1.59 -15.28
C VAL A 44 -5.00 -2.79 -14.39
N MET A 45 -5.34 -2.73 -13.11
CA MET A 45 -5.11 -3.84 -12.17
C MET A 45 -5.88 -5.09 -12.57
N LEU A 46 -7.14 -4.99 -12.98
CA LEU A 46 -7.93 -6.11 -13.50
C LEU A 46 -7.33 -6.67 -14.79
N GLY A 47 -6.77 -5.81 -15.65
CA GLY A 47 -6.01 -6.22 -16.82
C GLY A 47 -4.80 -7.09 -16.45
N LEU A 48 -4.03 -6.66 -15.44
CA LEU A 48 -2.88 -7.42 -14.92
C LEU A 48 -3.32 -8.73 -14.24
N VAL A 49 -4.42 -8.76 -13.52
CA VAL A 49 -4.98 -9.99 -12.94
C VAL A 49 -5.31 -11.00 -14.05
N ARG A 50 -5.95 -10.56 -15.14
CA ARG A 50 -6.22 -11.43 -16.29
C ARG A 50 -4.94 -11.91 -16.98
N GLU A 51 -3.95 -11.04 -17.12
CA GLU A 51 -2.65 -11.39 -17.72
C GLU A 51 -1.89 -12.43 -16.89
N PHE A 52 -1.84 -12.26 -15.55
CA PHE A 52 -1.11 -13.16 -14.66
C PHE A 52 -1.85 -14.46 -14.38
N SER A 53 -3.18 -14.46 -14.54
CA SER A 53 -4.04 -15.63 -14.28
C SER A 53 -3.70 -16.34 -12.96
N PRO A 54 -3.67 -15.62 -11.81
CA PRO A 54 -3.24 -16.19 -10.54
C PRO A 54 -4.29 -17.18 -10.03
N SER A 55 -3.85 -18.33 -9.50
CA SER A 55 -4.73 -19.27 -8.79
C SER A 55 -5.07 -18.81 -7.37
N SER A 56 -4.25 -17.95 -6.81
CA SER A 56 -4.43 -17.39 -5.48
C SER A 56 -4.01 -15.92 -5.40
N ALA A 57 -4.71 -15.15 -4.57
CA ALA A 57 -4.39 -13.74 -4.34
C ALA A 57 -4.57 -13.34 -2.88
N SER A 58 -3.82 -12.34 -2.44
CA SER A 58 -3.95 -11.73 -1.13
C SER A 58 -3.63 -10.25 -1.20
N TYR A 59 -3.84 -9.53 -0.10
CA TYR A 59 -3.52 -8.11 -0.07
C TYR A 59 -3.02 -7.64 1.30
N GLY A 60 -2.23 -6.54 1.27
CA GLY A 60 -1.92 -5.75 2.45
C GLY A 60 -2.95 -4.66 2.66
N ASP A 61 -3.31 -4.35 3.93
CA ASP A 61 -4.30 -3.30 4.20
C ASP A 61 -3.92 -1.97 3.56
N SER A 62 -4.72 -1.53 2.62
CA SER A 62 -4.53 -0.30 1.87
C SER A 62 -5.86 0.39 1.61
N MET A 63 -6.00 1.61 2.13
CA MET A 63 -7.19 2.43 1.87
C MET A 63 -7.34 2.75 0.39
N THR A 64 -6.24 2.87 -0.34
CA THR A 64 -6.26 3.14 -1.79
C THR A 64 -6.82 1.95 -2.57
N LEU A 65 -6.43 0.71 -2.21
CA LEU A 65 -7.01 -0.50 -2.80
C LEU A 65 -8.51 -0.62 -2.51
N LYS A 66 -8.91 -0.36 -1.26
CA LYS A 66 -10.34 -0.37 -0.88
C LYS A 66 -11.14 0.66 -1.68
N ALA A 67 -10.60 1.87 -1.84
CA ALA A 67 -11.25 2.92 -2.61
C ALA A 67 -11.33 2.63 -4.12
N ALA A 68 -10.40 1.85 -4.67
CA ALA A 68 -10.42 1.42 -6.06
C ALA A 68 -11.43 0.29 -6.35
N GLY A 69 -11.95 -0.40 -5.32
CA GLY A 69 -12.95 -1.47 -5.47
C GLY A 69 -12.40 -2.82 -5.92
N ILE A 70 -11.16 -2.92 -6.33
CA ILE A 70 -10.52 -4.14 -6.88
C ILE A 70 -10.64 -5.38 -5.97
N LEU A 71 -10.73 -5.17 -4.65
CA LEU A 71 -10.81 -6.28 -3.70
C LEU A 71 -12.14 -7.04 -3.80
N ASP A 72 -13.22 -6.38 -4.18
CA ASP A 72 -14.52 -7.00 -4.34
C ASP A 72 -14.57 -7.85 -5.62
N ASP A 73 -13.91 -7.38 -6.68
CA ASP A 73 -13.73 -8.17 -7.91
C ASP A 73 -12.94 -9.47 -7.64
N LEU A 74 -11.87 -9.38 -6.84
CA LEU A 74 -11.08 -10.57 -6.47
C LEU A 74 -11.85 -11.54 -5.57
N ARG A 75 -12.66 -11.04 -4.62
CA ARG A 75 -13.50 -11.88 -3.75
C ARG A 75 -14.56 -12.63 -4.52
N SER A 76 -15.14 -12.01 -5.54
CA SER A 76 -16.22 -12.59 -6.35
C SER A 76 -15.72 -13.48 -7.48
N ASN A 77 -14.43 -13.52 -7.76
CA ASN A 77 -13.85 -14.34 -8.80
C ASN A 77 -13.70 -15.81 -8.36
N PRO A 78 -14.47 -16.76 -8.95
CA PRO A 78 -14.44 -18.16 -8.53
C PRO A 78 -13.14 -18.88 -8.87
N ASP A 79 -12.34 -18.35 -9.80
CA ASP A 79 -11.09 -18.96 -10.26
C ASP A 79 -9.89 -18.57 -9.37
N ILE A 80 -10.10 -17.65 -8.42
CA ILE A 80 -9.03 -17.13 -7.55
C ILE A 80 -9.34 -17.47 -6.10
N GLN A 81 -8.47 -18.23 -5.45
CA GLN A 81 -8.51 -18.39 -4.00
C GLN A 81 -8.03 -17.09 -3.33
N PHE A 82 -8.98 -16.27 -2.84
CA PHE A 82 -8.67 -14.98 -2.24
C PHE A 82 -8.46 -15.10 -0.72
N TYR A 83 -7.25 -14.82 -0.24
CA TYR A 83 -6.88 -14.80 1.18
C TYR A 83 -7.13 -13.42 1.78
N ASP A 84 -8.31 -13.22 2.37
CA ASP A 84 -8.70 -11.96 3.03
C ASP A 84 -8.52 -12.05 4.55
N GLY A 85 -7.38 -11.63 5.05
CA GLY A 85 -7.08 -11.55 6.48
C GLY A 85 -7.60 -10.27 7.17
N PHE A 86 -8.55 -9.53 6.57
CA PHE A 86 -9.07 -8.26 7.10
C PHE A 86 -10.60 -8.24 7.24
N VAL A 87 -11.23 -9.40 7.15
CA VAL A 87 -12.68 -9.54 7.33
C VAL A 87 -13.06 -9.13 8.77
N PRO A 88 -14.05 -8.23 8.94
CA PRO A 88 -14.55 -7.86 10.26
C PRO A 88 -15.11 -9.07 11.03
N GLY A 89 -14.92 -9.11 12.33
CA GLY A 89 -15.45 -10.18 13.18
C GLY A 89 -14.68 -11.51 13.17
N MET A 90 -13.71 -11.68 12.28
CA MET A 90 -12.86 -12.88 12.24
C MET A 90 -11.98 -12.97 13.48
N GLU A 91 -11.77 -14.16 14.00
CA GLU A 91 -10.90 -14.41 15.15
C GLU A 91 -9.42 -14.09 14.85
N ARG A 92 -8.68 -13.75 15.89
CA ARG A 92 -7.28 -13.26 15.75
C ARG A 92 -6.38 -14.32 15.13
N GLU A 93 -6.45 -15.55 15.60
CA GLU A 93 -5.66 -16.68 15.11
C GLU A 93 -5.94 -16.95 13.62
N GLU A 94 -7.21 -16.95 13.24
CA GLU A 94 -7.63 -17.14 11.86
C GLU A 94 -7.09 -16.05 10.94
N LYS A 95 -7.20 -14.76 11.36
CA LYS A 95 -6.60 -13.62 10.64
C LYS A 95 -5.11 -13.81 10.39
N TRP A 96 -4.39 -14.30 11.40
CA TRP A 96 -2.96 -14.51 11.28
C TRP A 96 -2.64 -15.65 10.31
N GLU A 97 -3.38 -16.73 10.36
CA GLU A 97 -3.17 -17.87 9.47
C GLU A 97 -3.47 -17.51 8.02
N ILE A 98 -4.57 -16.79 7.76
CA ILE A 98 -4.90 -16.31 6.42
C ILE A 98 -3.80 -15.37 5.88
N ARG A 99 -3.28 -14.45 6.72
CA ARG A 99 -2.18 -13.58 6.32
C ARG A 99 -0.90 -14.34 6.01
N ARG A 100 -0.57 -15.42 6.77
CA ARG A 100 0.57 -16.27 6.46
C ARG A 100 0.41 -16.96 5.12
N ARG A 101 -0.76 -17.54 4.84
CA ARG A 101 -1.07 -18.12 3.53
C ARG A 101 -0.99 -17.09 2.40
N GLY A 102 -1.47 -15.91 2.64
CA GLY A 102 -1.40 -14.80 1.70
C GLY A 102 0.03 -14.37 1.33
N MET A 103 1.02 -14.65 2.18
CA MET A 103 2.42 -14.34 1.88
C MET A 103 3.01 -15.19 0.75
N THR A 104 2.40 -16.31 0.43
CA THR A 104 2.83 -17.23 -0.64
C THR A 104 1.78 -17.35 -1.76
N ALA A 105 0.80 -16.48 -1.79
CA ALA A 105 -0.17 -16.41 -2.88
C ALA A 105 0.54 -16.05 -4.21
N ASP A 106 -0.04 -16.46 -5.34
CA ASP A 106 0.52 -16.10 -6.66
C ASP A 106 0.56 -14.59 -6.88
N LEU A 107 -0.48 -13.88 -6.41
CA LEU A 107 -0.62 -12.44 -6.54
C LEU A 107 -0.77 -11.77 -5.16
N PHE A 108 0.00 -10.72 -4.94
CA PHE A 108 -0.17 -9.86 -3.77
C PHE A 108 -0.42 -8.41 -4.18
N LEU A 109 -1.47 -7.80 -3.62
CA LEU A 109 -1.80 -6.41 -3.87
C LEU A 109 -1.54 -5.58 -2.61
N THR A 110 -0.92 -4.43 -2.75
CA THR A 110 -0.72 -3.53 -1.59
C THR A 110 -0.57 -2.07 -2.00
N GLY A 111 -0.68 -1.19 -1.03
CA GLY A 111 -0.24 0.19 -1.16
C GLY A 111 1.20 0.36 -0.70
N VAL A 112 1.69 1.58 -0.81
CA VAL A 112 3.00 2.02 -0.33
C VAL A 112 2.83 3.18 0.64
N ASN A 113 3.78 3.39 1.55
CA ASN A 113 3.72 4.53 2.46
C ASN A 113 4.25 5.82 1.82
N ALA A 114 5.29 5.72 1.00
CA ALA A 114 5.81 6.83 0.19
C ALA A 114 6.53 6.30 -1.06
N VAL A 115 6.54 7.11 -2.11
CA VAL A 115 7.31 6.90 -3.34
C VAL A 115 8.18 8.13 -3.53
N SER A 116 9.49 7.97 -3.71
CA SER A 116 10.34 9.12 -4.02
C SER A 116 10.47 9.32 -5.53
N MET A 117 10.68 10.57 -5.93
CA MET A 117 10.99 10.91 -7.32
C MET A 117 12.24 10.20 -7.83
N GLU A 118 13.11 9.70 -6.96
CA GLU A 118 14.26 8.90 -7.32
C GLU A 118 13.93 7.45 -7.70
N GLY A 119 12.64 7.06 -7.67
CA GLY A 119 12.18 5.71 -7.99
C GLY A 119 12.45 4.73 -6.86
N THR A 120 12.31 5.15 -5.61
CA THR A 120 12.37 4.26 -4.44
C THR A 120 11.03 4.18 -3.74
N LEU A 121 10.70 2.98 -3.27
CA LEU A 121 9.45 2.65 -2.59
C LEU A 121 9.73 2.45 -1.10
N HIS A 122 8.87 2.99 -0.24
CA HIS A 122 9.11 3.02 1.19
C HIS A 122 7.90 2.50 1.98
N TRP A 123 8.15 1.56 2.90
CA TRP A 123 7.15 0.99 3.79
C TRP A 123 7.58 1.04 5.25
N VAL A 124 6.59 1.05 6.11
CA VAL A 124 6.70 0.68 7.53
C VAL A 124 5.48 -0.16 7.90
N ASP A 125 5.71 -1.26 8.58
CA ASP A 125 4.67 -2.16 9.04
C ASP A 125 4.73 -2.35 10.56
N MET A 126 3.55 -2.61 11.16
CA MET A 126 3.48 -3.05 12.56
C MET A 126 3.84 -4.52 12.72
N VAL A 127 3.52 -5.34 11.73
CA VAL A 127 3.61 -6.82 11.82
C VAL A 127 4.28 -7.47 10.60
N GLY A 128 4.73 -6.68 9.64
CA GLY A 128 5.45 -7.17 8.46
C GLY A 128 4.58 -7.75 7.34
N ASN A 129 3.26 -7.76 7.49
CA ASN A 129 2.33 -8.41 6.55
C ASN A 129 2.22 -7.74 5.16
N ARG A 130 2.84 -6.58 4.95
CA ARG A 130 3.01 -5.95 3.64
C ARG A 130 4.45 -6.03 3.17
N VAL A 131 5.39 -5.75 4.06
CA VAL A 131 6.82 -5.73 3.73
C VAL A 131 7.31 -7.12 3.34
N ALA A 132 6.93 -8.16 4.08
CA ALA A 132 7.39 -9.52 3.79
C ALA A 132 6.95 -10.01 2.39
N PRO A 133 5.66 -9.98 1.99
CA PRO A 133 5.26 -10.43 0.66
C PRO A 133 5.74 -9.51 -0.48
N VAL A 134 6.03 -8.23 -0.23
CA VAL A 134 6.68 -7.37 -1.23
C VAL A 134 8.15 -7.75 -1.42
N ALA A 135 8.84 -8.17 -0.35
CA ALA A 135 10.23 -8.55 -0.41
C ALA A 135 10.44 -9.96 -0.96
N PHE A 136 9.56 -10.90 -0.63
CA PHE A 136 9.66 -12.29 -1.08
C PHE A 136 8.34 -13.04 -0.83
N GLY A 137 7.99 -13.96 -1.74
CA GLY A 137 6.87 -14.89 -1.61
C GLY A 137 6.00 -14.95 -2.87
N PRO A 138 5.12 -13.96 -3.10
CA PRO A 138 4.27 -13.92 -4.28
C PRO A 138 5.06 -13.86 -5.59
N ARG A 139 4.50 -14.50 -6.64
CA ARG A 139 5.08 -14.43 -7.99
C ARG A 139 4.91 -13.05 -8.60
N HIS A 140 3.79 -12.41 -8.30
CA HIS A 140 3.44 -11.08 -8.79
C HIS A 140 3.02 -10.19 -7.64
N VAL A 141 3.51 -8.95 -7.65
CA VAL A 141 3.11 -7.92 -6.69
C VAL A 141 2.60 -6.70 -7.45
N ILE A 142 1.38 -6.29 -7.17
CA ILE A 142 0.79 -5.06 -7.70
C ILE A 142 0.77 -4.00 -6.59
N LEU A 143 1.37 -2.85 -6.87
CA LEU A 143 1.43 -1.73 -5.96
C LEU A 143 0.53 -0.59 -6.46
N LEU A 144 -0.42 -0.15 -5.64
CA LEU A 144 -1.25 1.01 -5.94
C LEU A 144 -0.85 2.19 -5.04
N ALA A 145 -0.43 3.27 -5.65
CA ALA A 145 -0.05 4.51 -4.97
C ALA A 145 -0.85 5.69 -5.51
N GLY A 146 -1.49 6.45 -4.63
CA GLY A 146 -2.01 7.77 -5.00
C GLY A 146 -0.88 8.80 -5.05
N SER A 147 -1.03 9.84 -5.86
CA SER A 147 -0.09 10.95 -6.03
C SER A 147 0.32 11.60 -4.70
N ASN A 148 -0.60 11.64 -3.73
CA ASN A 148 -0.36 12.14 -2.37
C ASN A 148 0.75 11.40 -1.59
N LYS A 149 1.32 10.33 -2.15
CA LYS A 149 2.44 9.57 -1.56
C LYS A 149 3.77 9.87 -2.23
N LEU A 150 3.75 10.65 -3.31
CA LEU A 150 4.96 11.08 -3.98
C LEU A 150 5.70 12.13 -3.14
N VAL A 151 7.00 12.01 -3.07
CA VAL A 151 7.92 12.93 -2.40
C VAL A 151 9.19 13.10 -3.24
N ALA A 152 9.90 14.19 -3.06
CA ALA A 152 11.08 14.46 -3.90
C ALA A 152 12.22 13.46 -3.62
N THR A 153 12.49 13.16 -2.37
CA THR A 153 13.69 12.41 -1.97
C THR A 153 13.36 11.24 -1.03
N PRO A 154 14.26 10.24 -0.89
CA PRO A 154 14.14 9.18 0.13
C PRO A 154 14.17 9.73 1.57
N ALA A 155 14.80 10.87 1.81
CA ALA A 155 14.79 11.52 3.11
C ALA A 155 13.39 12.03 3.47
N GLU A 156 12.73 12.68 2.52
CA GLU A 156 11.33 13.11 2.66
C GLU A 156 10.36 11.93 2.80
N ALA A 157 10.64 10.81 2.13
CA ALA A 157 9.85 9.60 2.30
C ALA A 157 9.91 9.09 3.75
N ARG A 158 11.08 9.08 4.37
CA ARG A 158 11.24 8.73 5.80
C ARG A 158 10.50 9.70 6.70
N GLU A 159 10.61 10.99 6.44
CA GLU A 159 9.90 12.01 7.22
C GLU A 159 8.37 11.89 7.07
N ARG A 160 7.89 11.66 5.84
CA ARG A 160 6.48 11.37 5.60
C ARG A 160 6.01 10.16 6.42
N ILE A 161 6.75 9.07 6.41
CA ILE A 161 6.44 7.87 7.16
C ILE A 161 6.38 8.16 8.67
N ARG A 162 7.33 8.90 9.21
CA ARG A 162 7.34 9.26 10.64
C ARG A 162 6.07 9.99 11.06
N ARG A 163 5.52 10.84 10.22
CA ARG A 163 4.28 11.60 10.48
C ARG A 163 3.02 10.78 10.30
N ILE A 164 2.94 9.94 9.25
CA ILE A 164 1.69 9.22 8.93
C ILE A 164 1.55 7.89 9.68
N ALA A 165 2.64 7.26 10.11
CA ALA A 165 2.59 5.96 10.77
C ALA A 165 1.74 5.96 12.05
N PRO A 166 1.82 6.96 12.95
CA PRO A 166 0.96 7.04 14.13
C PRO A 166 -0.53 7.14 13.77
N LEU A 167 -0.87 7.90 12.73
CA LEU A 167 -2.24 8.06 12.25
C LEU A 167 -2.78 6.74 11.68
N ASN A 168 -1.95 6.04 10.92
CA ASN A 168 -2.31 4.72 10.39
C ASN A 168 -2.47 3.69 11.50
N ALA A 169 -1.58 3.69 12.49
CA ALA A 169 -1.64 2.75 13.62
C ALA A 169 -2.95 2.90 14.42
N ARG A 170 -3.41 4.13 14.67
CA ARG A 170 -4.65 4.41 15.40
C ARG A 170 -5.92 3.85 14.72
N ARG A 171 -5.88 3.54 13.43
CA ARG A 171 -7.01 2.93 12.70
C ARG A 171 -7.16 1.43 12.95
N HIS A 172 -6.17 0.81 13.57
CA HIS A 172 -6.15 -0.63 13.82
C HIS A 172 -6.45 -0.93 15.28
N GLU A 173 -7.66 -1.38 15.54
CA GLU A 173 -8.08 -1.81 16.87
C GLU A 173 -7.22 -2.97 17.39
N GLY A 174 -6.95 -2.99 18.69
CA GLY A 174 -6.18 -4.05 19.34
C GLY A 174 -4.66 -3.92 19.25
N PHE A 175 -4.13 -2.93 18.51
CA PHE A 175 -2.70 -2.62 18.50
C PHE A 175 -2.38 -1.42 19.37
N ARG A 176 -1.28 -1.52 20.16
CA ARG A 176 -0.80 -0.46 21.04
C ARG A 176 0.67 -0.19 20.76
N THR A 177 0.93 0.47 19.63
CA THR A 177 2.31 0.87 19.29
C THR A 177 2.69 2.16 20.03
N PRO A 178 3.96 2.34 20.45
CA PRO A 178 4.40 3.56 21.13
C PRO A 178 4.06 4.84 20.38
N CYS A 179 4.15 4.84 19.06
CA CYS A 179 3.87 6.00 18.23
C CYS A 179 2.40 6.48 18.29
N MET A 180 1.46 5.62 18.69
CA MET A 180 0.07 6.05 18.89
C MET A 180 -0.06 7.03 20.05
N HIS A 181 0.81 6.92 21.05
CA HIS A 181 0.85 7.78 22.25
C HIS A 181 1.74 9.00 22.03
N THR A 182 2.93 8.79 21.43
CA THR A 182 3.91 9.87 21.24
C THR A 182 3.60 10.77 20.05
N GLY A 183 2.76 10.31 19.11
CA GLY A 183 2.46 11.02 17.87
C GLY A 183 3.58 10.96 16.82
N ILE A 184 4.71 10.34 17.13
CA ILE A 184 5.88 10.23 16.26
C ILE A 184 6.31 8.78 16.20
N LEU A 185 6.56 8.26 14.98
CA LEU A 185 7.17 6.95 14.81
C LEU A 185 8.60 6.99 15.33
N SER A 186 8.86 6.23 16.38
CA SER A 186 10.22 5.88 16.79
C SER A 186 10.50 4.45 16.33
N LEU A 187 11.57 4.26 15.58
CA LEU A 187 12.09 2.93 15.30
C LEU A 187 12.81 2.46 16.57
N ILE A 188 12.15 1.62 17.32
CA ILE A 188 12.79 0.94 18.44
C ILE A 188 13.55 -0.23 17.82
N HIS A 189 14.86 -0.20 17.93
CA HIS A 189 15.67 -1.37 17.63
C HIS A 189 15.45 -2.37 18.76
N ILE A 190 14.88 -3.51 18.43
CA ILE A 190 14.80 -4.67 19.30
C ILE A 190 16.03 -5.53 19.03
#